data_9e55f5dedab627d3fe58cd76630a6369
#
_entry.id   9e55f5dedab627d3fe58cd76630a6369
#
_cell.length_a   1.000
_cell.length_b   1.000
_cell.length_c   1.000
_cell.angle_alpha   90.00
_cell.angle_beta   90.00
_cell.angle_gamma   90.00
#
_symmetry.space_group_name_H-M   'P 1'
#
loop_
_entity.id
_entity.type
_entity.pdbx_description
1 polymer ?
#
loop_
_entity_poly.entity_id
_entity_poly.type
_entity_poly.pdbx_seq_one_letter_code
_entity_poly.pdbx_strand_id
1 'polypeptide(L)'
;LIKHVERYGKQAVAWGALTHADGKTPVKSKDVLLEMWYNGYADPKKMKEQGFQMVSIPDGYVYIVPAAGYYYDYLNCPFLYEHWTPAQIGNQKFEEGDPSIQGGMFAVWNDHAGNGITVRDIHHRVMPALQTIATKTWTAAKTSLPYADFARLSPTLSEAPGVNLLGRTLGKTGRTSVEYAHLPLLPNTNLDWFGREIGYNYTVDVTVKADEVTKGAVLFQSPDATVYLASPQNGKLAFEREGYLNEFDYVLPKD
;
A
#
# COMPACT_ATOMS: atom_id res chain seq x y z
N LEU A 1 -4.89 33.66 0.16
CA LEU A 1 -4.21 32.50 0.72
C LEU A 1 -2.75 32.40 0.27
N ILE A 2 -2.44 32.37 -1.05
CA ILE A 2 -1.07 32.26 -1.59
C ILE A 2 -0.15 33.34 -1.00
N LYS A 3 -0.54 34.63 -1.12
CA LYS A 3 0.23 35.73 -0.54
C LYS A 3 0.43 35.64 0.97
N HIS A 4 -0.49 35.00 1.68
CA HIS A 4 -0.34 34.75 3.13
C HIS A 4 0.77 33.73 3.41
N VAL A 5 0.77 32.59 2.68
CA VAL A 5 1.82 31.57 2.79
C VAL A 5 3.21 32.14 2.47
N GLU A 6 3.30 32.96 1.42
CA GLU A 6 4.55 33.60 0.99
C GLU A 6 5.13 34.57 2.02
N ARG A 7 4.30 35.24 2.84
CA ARG A 7 4.79 36.10 3.94
C ARG A 7 5.66 35.33 4.96
N TYR A 8 5.49 34.04 5.04
CA TYR A 8 6.29 33.16 5.92
C TYR A 8 7.48 32.50 5.19
N GLY A 9 7.84 33.00 4.00
CA GLY A 9 8.93 32.44 3.19
C GLY A 9 8.65 31.00 2.70
N LYS A 10 7.38 30.63 2.55
CA LYS A 10 6.96 29.32 2.07
C LYS A 10 6.37 29.40 0.68
N GLN A 11 6.55 28.34 -0.10
CA GLN A 11 5.89 28.16 -1.39
C GLN A 11 4.47 27.63 -1.17
N ALA A 12 3.51 28.15 -1.92
CA ALA A 12 2.16 27.62 -1.92
C ALA A 12 2.07 26.40 -2.83
N VAL A 13 1.44 25.36 -2.31
CA VAL A 13 1.14 24.11 -3.04
C VAL A 13 -0.36 23.87 -3.01
N ALA A 14 -0.92 23.38 -4.11
CA ALA A 14 -2.33 23.04 -4.18
C ALA A 14 -2.57 21.77 -5.03
N TRP A 15 -3.58 21.01 -4.64
CA TRP A 15 -4.04 19.84 -5.40
C TRP A 15 -4.92 20.27 -6.56
N GLY A 16 -4.60 19.75 -7.76
CA GLY A 16 -5.36 20.04 -8.98
C GLY A 16 -5.23 21.50 -9.42
N ALA A 17 -6.27 22.02 -10.06
CA ALA A 17 -6.28 23.39 -10.57
C ALA A 17 -6.87 24.39 -9.59
N LEU A 18 -6.23 25.53 -9.44
CA LEU A 18 -6.81 26.69 -8.74
C LEU A 18 -7.90 27.37 -9.57
N THR A 19 -7.99 27.07 -10.86
CA THR A 19 -8.96 27.61 -11.82
C THR A 19 -10.19 26.72 -12.01
N HIS A 20 -10.30 25.64 -11.25
CA HIS A 20 -11.40 24.67 -11.31
C HIS A 20 -12.75 25.25 -10.89
N ALA A 21 -12.77 26.18 -9.95
CA ALA A 21 -13.99 26.89 -9.60
C ALA A 21 -14.22 28.06 -10.56
N ASP A 22 -15.47 28.35 -10.91
CA ASP A 22 -15.88 29.49 -11.74
C ASP A 22 -15.61 30.87 -11.09
N GLY A 23 -14.53 30.93 -10.34
CA GLY A 23 -14.10 32.14 -9.66
C GLY A 23 -13.52 33.18 -10.62
N LYS A 24 -13.96 34.41 -10.47
CA LYS A 24 -13.44 35.54 -11.26
C LYS A 24 -12.16 36.15 -10.67
N THR A 25 -11.68 35.65 -9.56
CA THR A 25 -10.48 36.18 -8.90
C THR A 25 -9.23 35.67 -9.63
N PRO A 26 -8.35 36.56 -10.09
CA PRO A 26 -7.08 36.18 -10.68
C PRO A 26 -6.25 35.36 -9.68
N VAL A 27 -5.72 34.24 -10.12
CA VAL A 27 -4.87 33.39 -9.31
C VAL A 27 -3.42 33.55 -9.75
N LYS A 28 -2.53 33.84 -8.79
CA LYS A 28 -1.10 33.86 -9.04
C LYS A 28 -0.62 32.46 -9.40
N SER A 29 0.11 32.34 -10.51
CA SER A 29 0.71 31.05 -10.95
C SER A 29 2.21 30.99 -10.67
N LYS A 30 2.92 32.15 -10.73
CA LYS A 30 4.35 32.19 -10.46
C LYS A 30 4.65 31.72 -9.03
N ASP A 31 5.62 30.82 -8.90
CA ASP A 31 6.06 30.23 -7.63
C ASP A 31 4.98 29.38 -6.91
N VAL A 32 3.91 28.98 -7.61
CA VAL A 32 2.88 28.07 -7.09
C VAL A 32 3.08 26.70 -7.71
N LEU A 33 3.05 25.67 -6.87
CA LEU A 33 3.17 24.27 -7.26
C LEU A 33 1.79 23.61 -7.27
N LEU A 34 1.48 22.89 -8.36
CA LEU A 34 0.26 22.11 -8.47
C LEU A 34 0.56 20.61 -8.44
N GLU A 35 -0.12 19.90 -7.57
CA GLU A 35 -0.13 18.44 -7.52
C GLU A 35 -1.20 17.92 -8.47
N MET A 36 -0.76 17.49 -9.65
CA MET A 36 -1.62 17.16 -10.78
C MET A 36 -2.10 15.72 -10.71
N TRP A 37 -3.33 15.53 -10.22
CA TRP A 37 -3.88 14.19 -9.99
C TRP A 37 -4.92 13.75 -11.02
N TYR A 38 -5.77 14.66 -11.52
CA TYR A 38 -6.83 14.33 -12.46
C TYR A 38 -6.98 15.39 -13.55
N ASN A 39 -6.79 14.95 -14.81
CA ASN A 39 -6.81 15.87 -15.96
C ASN A 39 -8.19 16.48 -16.23
N GLY A 40 -9.27 15.88 -15.73
CA GLY A 40 -10.61 16.45 -15.81
C GLY A 40 -10.81 17.70 -14.98
N TYR A 41 -10.03 17.87 -13.91
CA TYR A 41 -10.06 19.10 -13.09
C TYR A 41 -9.00 20.11 -13.51
N ALA A 42 -7.86 19.64 -14.00
CA ALA A 42 -6.78 20.51 -14.44
C ALA A 42 -6.07 19.93 -15.67
N ASP A 43 -6.10 20.65 -16.78
CA ASP A 43 -5.32 20.28 -17.96
C ASP A 43 -3.85 20.65 -17.75
N PRO A 44 -2.92 19.67 -17.70
CA PRO A 44 -1.51 19.96 -17.40
C PRO A 44 -0.84 20.92 -18.38
N LYS A 45 -1.13 20.82 -19.68
CA LYS A 45 -0.55 21.73 -20.68
C LYS A 45 -1.02 23.16 -20.49
N LYS A 46 -2.31 23.35 -20.17
CA LYS A 46 -2.84 24.68 -19.84
C LYS A 46 -2.25 25.22 -18.56
N MET A 47 -2.00 24.39 -17.55
CA MET A 47 -1.36 24.81 -16.31
C MET A 47 0.08 25.27 -16.58
N LYS A 48 0.83 24.57 -17.40
CA LYS A 48 2.16 24.99 -17.87
C LYS A 48 2.11 26.33 -18.58
N GLU A 49 1.18 26.51 -19.55
CA GLU A 49 0.99 27.78 -20.27
C GLU A 49 0.68 28.96 -19.34
N GLN A 50 -0.01 28.70 -18.25
CA GLN A 50 -0.29 29.71 -17.21
C GLN A 50 0.89 29.96 -16.27
N GLY A 51 1.98 29.22 -16.40
CA GLY A 51 3.21 29.41 -15.62
C GLY A 51 3.24 28.67 -14.28
N PHE A 52 2.39 27.69 -14.07
CA PHE A 52 2.45 26.82 -12.89
C PHE A 52 3.59 25.80 -12.99
N GLN A 53 4.19 25.49 -11.86
CA GLN A 53 5.00 24.30 -11.68
C GLN A 53 4.11 23.14 -11.24
N MET A 54 4.48 21.91 -11.61
CA MET A 54 3.64 20.73 -11.40
C MET A 54 4.43 19.56 -10.83
N VAL A 55 3.76 18.77 -9.99
CA VAL A 55 4.17 17.42 -9.58
C VAL A 55 3.19 16.43 -10.20
N SER A 56 3.72 15.41 -10.85
CA SER A 56 2.91 14.34 -11.44
C SER A 56 2.44 13.36 -10.37
N ILE A 57 1.12 13.27 -10.19
CA ILE A 57 0.48 12.34 -9.25
C ILE A 57 -0.82 11.76 -9.84
N PRO A 58 -0.80 11.27 -11.09
CA PRO A 58 -2.02 10.87 -11.79
C PRO A 58 -2.73 9.71 -11.08
N ASP A 59 -4.00 9.91 -10.76
CA ASP A 59 -4.84 8.97 -10.03
C ASP A 59 -4.95 7.59 -10.71
N GLY A 60 -5.01 7.56 -12.03
CA GLY A 60 -5.05 6.33 -12.82
C GLY A 60 -3.76 5.50 -12.82
N TYR A 61 -2.67 5.98 -12.21
CA TYR A 61 -1.38 5.29 -12.17
C TYR A 61 -0.82 5.10 -10.78
N VAL A 62 -0.97 6.12 -9.91
CA VAL A 62 -0.18 6.20 -8.67
C VAL A 62 -1.03 6.39 -7.41
N TYR A 63 -2.33 6.13 -7.48
CA TYR A 63 -3.22 6.12 -6.30
C TYR A 63 -3.36 4.72 -5.74
N ILE A 64 -3.06 4.57 -4.47
CA ILE A 64 -3.37 3.40 -3.66
C ILE A 64 -4.59 3.73 -2.81
N VAL A 65 -5.69 3.01 -3.01
CA VAL A 65 -6.90 3.14 -2.19
C VAL A 65 -7.33 1.75 -1.76
N PRO A 66 -6.84 1.27 -0.61
CA PRO A 66 -7.04 -0.10 -0.17
C PRO A 66 -8.52 -0.48 -0.10
N ALA A 67 -8.87 -1.63 -0.68
CA ALA A 67 -10.21 -2.21 -0.71
C ALA A 67 -11.31 -1.36 -1.40
N ALA A 68 -10.95 -0.31 -2.12
CA ALA A 68 -11.93 0.59 -2.75
C ALA A 68 -12.56 0.03 -4.02
N GLY A 69 -11.83 -0.78 -4.80
CA GLY A 69 -12.31 -1.36 -6.05
C GLY A 69 -12.34 -0.40 -7.26
N TYR A 70 -12.22 0.91 -7.07
CA TYR A 70 -12.19 1.92 -8.13
C TYR A 70 -10.80 2.49 -8.41
N TYR A 71 -9.83 2.28 -7.52
CA TYR A 71 -8.41 2.54 -7.71
C TYR A 71 -7.58 1.29 -7.37
N TYR A 72 -6.28 1.41 -7.42
CA TYR A 72 -5.40 0.27 -7.13
C TYR A 72 -5.39 -0.06 -5.63
N ASP A 73 -5.45 -1.33 -5.32
CA ASP A 73 -5.10 -1.87 -4.01
C ASP A 73 -3.57 -1.95 -3.87
N TYR A 74 -2.91 -2.32 -4.97
CA TYR A 74 -1.45 -2.29 -5.14
C TYR A 74 -1.12 -1.65 -6.48
N LEU A 75 -0.12 -0.78 -6.54
CA LEU A 75 0.29 -0.18 -7.81
C LEU A 75 0.82 -1.23 -8.78
N ASN A 76 0.58 -0.99 -10.07
CA ASN A 76 1.20 -1.78 -11.14
C ASN A 76 2.69 -1.38 -11.29
N CYS A 77 3.52 -1.83 -10.32
CA CYS A 77 4.94 -1.49 -10.29
C CYS A 77 5.71 -1.90 -11.55
N PRO A 78 5.45 -3.06 -12.21
CA PRO A 78 6.08 -3.36 -13.49
C PRO A 78 5.83 -2.27 -14.54
N PHE A 79 4.57 -1.91 -14.74
CA PHE A 79 4.19 -0.86 -15.70
C PHE A 79 4.84 0.48 -15.35
N LEU A 80 4.78 0.90 -14.09
CA LEU A 80 5.37 2.15 -13.64
C LEU A 80 6.89 2.18 -13.86
N TYR A 81 7.56 1.09 -13.55
CA TYR A 81 9.00 0.98 -13.70
C TYR A 81 9.45 1.05 -15.17
N GLU A 82 8.73 0.38 -16.06
CA GLU A 82 9.10 0.27 -17.47
C GLU A 82 8.62 1.44 -18.31
N HIS A 83 7.44 2.01 -18.00
CA HIS A 83 6.75 2.92 -18.92
C HIS A 83 6.42 4.30 -18.38
N TRP A 84 6.28 4.47 -17.06
CA TRP A 84 5.91 5.75 -16.50
C TRP A 84 7.15 6.58 -16.09
N THR A 85 7.03 7.89 -16.22
CA THR A 85 7.96 8.87 -15.64
C THR A 85 7.18 10.07 -15.11
N PRO A 86 7.78 10.95 -14.29
CA PRO A 86 7.14 12.19 -13.88
C PRO A 86 6.72 13.10 -15.04
N ALA A 87 7.35 12.96 -16.20
CA ALA A 87 6.96 13.69 -17.41
C ALA A 87 5.60 13.25 -17.99
N GLN A 88 4.99 12.19 -17.44
CA GLN A 88 3.63 11.78 -17.81
C GLN A 88 2.65 12.14 -16.70
N ILE A 89 1.73 13.04 -17.01
CA ILE A 89 0.64 13.47 -16.11
C ILE A 89 -0.69 13.03 -16.74
N GLY A 90 -1.26 11.97 -16.21
CA GLY A 90 -2.46 11.34 -16.77
C GLY A 90 -2.23 10.91 -18.23
N ASN A 91 -3.07 11.39 -19.12
CA ASN A 91 -2.97 11.12 -20.55
C ASN A 91 -2.07 12.09 -21.33
N GLN A 92 -1.42 13.05 -20.66
CA GLN A 92 -0.53 14.02 -21.29
C GLN A 92 0.94 13.71 -20.99
N LYS A 93 1.77 13.83 -22.00
CA LYS A 93 3.20 13.61 -21.93
C LYS A 93 3.96 14.90 -22.24
N PHE A 94 5.00 15.15 -21.45
CA PHE A 94 5.95 16.24 -21.57
C PHE A 94 7.33 15.72 -21.96
N GLU A 95 8.22 16.60 -22.34
CA GLU A 95 9.63 16.24 -22.54
C GLU A 95 10.27 15.90 -21.19
N GLU A 96 11.18 14.92 -21.21
CA GLU A 96 11.96 14.57 -20.04
C GLU A 96 12.85 15.77 -19.62
N GLY A 97 12.80 16.14 -18.36
CA GLY A 97 13.51 17.32 -17.86
C GLY A 97 12.79 18.66 -18.09
N ASP A 98 11.53 18.65 -18.50
CA ASP A 98 10.72 19.86 -18.61
C ASP A 98 10.72 20.64 -17.28
N PRO A 99 11.16 21.90 -17.26
CA PRO A 99 11.33 22.66 -16.02
C PRO A 99 10.01 22.96 -15.30
N SER A 100 8.86 22.80 -15.95
CA SER A 100 7.56 22.91 -15.31
C SER A 100 7.19 21.68 -14.49
N ILE A 101 7.88 20.55 -14.68
CA ILE A 101 7.64 19.30 -13.97
C ILE A 101 8.70 19.14 -12.88
N GLN A 102 8.31 19.26 -11.62
CA GLN A 102 9.23 19.23 -10.48
C GLN A 102 9.50 17.82 -9.97
N GLY A 103 8.71 16.83 -10.40
CA GLY A 103 8.87 15.44 -10.02
C GLY A 103 7.57 14.66 -10.04
N GLY A 104 7.56 13.54 -9.36
CA GLY A 104 6.40 12.68 -9.21
C GLY A 104 6.25 12.18 -7.79
N MET A 105 5.04 11.83 -7.42
CA MET A 105 4.75 11.14 -6.17
C MET A 105 3.55 10.20 -6.34
N PHE A 106 3.29 9.38 -5.33
CA PHE A 106 2.10 8.55 -5.24
C PHE A 106 1.29 8.94 -4.00
N ALA A 107 0.02 8.61 -3.99
CA ALA A 107 -0.86 8.86 -2.86
C ALA A 107 -1.41 7.57 -2.27
N VAL A 108 -1.64 7.58 -0.97
CA VAL A 108 -2.37 6.54 -0.25
C VAL A 108 -3.57 7.16 0.43
N TRP A 109 -4.76 6.73 0.02
CA TRP A 109 -6.03 7.23 0.52
C TRP A 109 -6.74 6.16 1.33
N ASN A 110 -7.15 6.50 2.54
CA ASN A 110 -7.81 5.58 3.45
C ASN A 110 -9.34 5.79 3.44
N ASP A 111 -9.94 5.77 2.26
CA ASP A 111 -11.38 5.99 2.06
C ASP A 111 -12.22 4.93 2.79
N HIS A 112 -11.68 3.75 2.94
CA HIS A 112 -12.28 2.61 3.63
C HIS A 112 -11.53 2.22 4.92
N ALA A 113 -11.01 3.21 5.65
CA ALA A 113 -10.41 2.96 6.96
C ALA A 113 -11.41 2.26 7.89
N GLY A 114 -10.92 1.27 8.64
CA GLY A 114 -11.76 0.48 9.55
C GLY A 114 -12.28 -0.85 8.97
N ASN A 115 -12.04 -1.14 7.70
CA ASN A 115 -12.43 -2.40 7.06
C ASN A 115 -11.39 -3.53 7.25
N GLY A 116 -10.76 -3.61 8.40
CA GLY A 116 -9.72 -4.60 8.67
C GLY A 116 -8.37 -4.31 8.01
N ILE A 117 -8.19 -3.13 7.44
CA ILE A 117 -6.92 -2.67 6.88
C ILE A 117 -6.07 -2.11 8.02
N THR A 118 -4.96 -2.75 8.31
CA THR A 118 -4.04 -2.37 9.37
C THR A 118 -2.91 -1.49 8.87
N VAL A 119 -2.12 -0.91 9.78
CA VAL A 119 -0.91 -0.15 9.43
C VAL A 119 0.08 -1.02 8.64
N ARG A 120 0.21 -2.30 8.99
CA ARG A 120 1.09 -3.25 8.27
C ARG A 120 0.59 -3.51 6.85
N ASP A 121 -0.71 -3.58 6.65
CA ASP A 121 -1.30 -3.72 5.30
C ASP A 121 -1.01 -2.50 4.43
N ILE A 122 -1.06 -1.31 5.01
CA ILE A 122 -0.67 -0.08 4.31
C ILE A 122 0.82 -0.12 3.95
N HIS A 123 1.70 -0.46 4.89
CA HIS A 123 3.14 -0.57 4.61
C HIS A 123 3.44 -1.59 3.51
N HIS A 124 2.76 -2.73 3.51
CA HIS A 124 2.93 -3.74 2.46
C HIS A 124 2.57 -3.22 1.06
N ARG A 125 1.62 -2.30 0.96
CA ARG A 125 1.25 -1.63 -0.29
C ARG A 125 2.21 -0.52 -0.68
N VAL A 126 2.65 0.24 0.32
CA VAL A 126 3.49 1.43 0.14
C VAL A 126 4.91 1.07 -0.29
N MET A 127 5.50 0.03 0.29
CA MET A 127 6.94 -0.19 0.09
C MET A 127 7.34 -0.53 -1.35
N PRO A 128 6.66 -1.44 -2.08
CA PRO A 128 6.97 -1.65 -3.50
C PRO A 128 6.73 -0.39 -4.35
N ALA A 129 5.66 0.36 -4.04
CA ALA A 129 5.32 1.61 -4.71
C ALA A 129 6.41 2.66 -4.48
N LEU A 130 6.82 2.87 -3.23
CA LEU A 130 7.84 3.84 -2.85
C LEU A 130 9.16 3.59 -3.58
N GLN A 131 9.65 2.36 -3.57
CA GLN A 131 10.89 1.98 -4.22
C GLN A 131 10.82 2.20 -5.74
N THR A 132 9.69 1.85 -6.36
CA THR A 132 9.46 2.05 -7.79
C THR A 132 9.42 3.53 -8.14
N ILE A 133 8.60 4.31 -7.45
CA ILE A 133 8.46 5.75 -7.70
C ILE A 133 9.77 6.49 -7.42
N ALA A 134 10.47 6.19 -6.32
CA ALA A 134 11.77 6.76 -6.02
C ALA A 134 12.79 6.52 -7.15
N THR A 135 12.83 5.30 -7.68
CA THR A 135 13.68 4.99 -8.83
C THR A 135 13.31 5.83 -10.04
N LYS A 136 12.02 5.92 -10.38
CA LYS A 136 11.55 6.66 -11.56
C LYS A 136 11.70 8.16 -11.43
N THR A 137 11.56 8.72 -10.25
CA THR A 137 11.80 10.16 -10.01
C THR A 137 13.28 10.50 -10.07
N TRP A 138 14.16 9.55 -9.75
CA TRP A 138 15.62 9.73 -9.83
C TRP A 138 16.20 9.50 -11.22
N THR A 139 15.75 8.45 -11.91
CA THR A 139 16.34 8.02 -13.19
C THR A 139 15.52 8.42 -14.43
N ALA A 140 14.29 8.92 -14.25
CA ALA A 140 13.33 9.18 -15.30
C ALA A 140 13.08 7.93 -16.19
N ALA A 141 13.21 8.06 -17.50
CA ALA A 141 13.03 6.95 -18.43
C ALA A 141 14.18 5.91 -18.41
N LYS A 142 15.34 6.28 -17.88
CA LYS A 142 16.55 5.44 -17.92
C LYS A 142 16.67 4.64 -16.62
N THR A 143 16.17 3.42 -16.61
CA THR A 143 16.44 2.46 -15.53
C THR A 143 17.66 1.61 -15.90
N SER A 144 18.52 1.35 -14.91
CA SER A 144 19.76 0.60 -15.12
C SER A 144 19.57 -0.92 -15.09
N LEU A 145 18.46 -1.40 -14.55
CA LEU A 145 18.15 -2.83 -14.40
C LEU A 145 16.83 -3.16 -15.07
N PRO A 146 16.65 -4.38 -15.60
CA PRO A 146 15.34 -4.93 -15.93
C PRO A 146 14.45 -4.99 -14.68
N TYR A 147 13.13 -4.84 -14.86
CA TYR A 147 12.19 -4.88 -13.73
C TYR A 147 12.31 -6.16 -12.90
N ALA A 148 12.51 -7.33 -13.52
CA ALA A 148 12.66 -8.60 -12.80
C ALA A 148 13.82 -8.58 -11.80
N ASP A 149 14.96 -7.99 -12.17
CA ASP A 149 16.11 -7.84 -11.28
C ASP A 149 15.85 -6.80 -10.19
N PHE A 150 15.22 -5.68 -10.53
CA PHE A 150 14.77 -4.68 -9.56
C PHE A 150 13.82 -5.30 -8.53
N ALA A 151 12.80 -6.03 -8.97
CA ALA A 151 11.81 -6.67 -8.09
C ALA A 151 12.43 -7.74 -7.17
N ARG A 152 13.51 -8.40 -7.61
CA ARG A 152 14.26 -9.37 -6.80
C ARG A 152 15.13 -8.68 -5.74
N LEU A 153 15.68 -7.52 -6.05
CA LEU A 153 16.59 -6.80 -5.16
C LEU A 153 15.85 -5.89 -4.18
N SER A 154 14.76 -5.26 -4.59
CA SER A 154 14.07 -4.26 -3.78
C SER A 154 13.64 -4.75 -2.38
N PRO A 155 13.18 -6.00 -2.17
CA PRO A 155 12.86 -6.50 -0.83
C PRO A 155 14.08 -6.68 0.09
N THR A 156 15.29 -6.68 -0.46
CA THR A 156 16.53 -6.80 0.33
C THR A 156 17.02 -5.45 0.87
N LEU A 157 16.47 -4.35 0.35
CA LEU A 157 16.81 -3.03 0.84
C LEU A 157 16.19 -2.81 2.22
N SER A 158 16.96 -2.18 3.09
CA SER A 158 16.47 -1.80 4.41
C SER A 158 15.41 -0.72 4.26
N GLU A 159 14.26 -1.00 4.82
CA GLU A 159 13.18 -0.04 5.02
C GLU A 159 13.35 0.69 6.35
N ALA A 160 12.37 1.47 6.75
CA ALA A 160 12.35 2.04 8.09
C ALA A 160 12.48 0.93 9.16
N PRO A 161 13.10 1.19 10.30
CA PRO A 161 13.32 0.20 11.34
C PRO A 161 12.04 -0.56 11.71
N GLY A 162 12.11 -1.88 11.65
CA GLY A 162 11.01 -2.76 12.04
C GLY A 162 9.90 -2.96 11.00
N VAL A 163 10.01 -2.44 9.78
CA VAL A 163 8.87 -2.38 8.83
C VAL A 163 9.06 -3.23 7.58
N ASN A 164 10.22 -3.78 7.30
CA ASN A 164 10.43 -4.62 6.12
C ASN A 164 9.72 -5.97 6.23
N LEU A 165 8.41 -5.98 5.98
CA LEU A 165 7.60 -7.19 6.00
C LEU A 165 7.87 -8.11 4.81
N LEU A 166 8.30 -7.57 3.67
CA LEU A 166 8.62 -8.35 2.47
C LEU A 166 9.91 -9.15 2.63
N GLY A 167 10.88 -8.63 3.38
CA GLY A 167 12.14 -9.30 3.66
C GLY A 167 12.05 -10.39 4.75
N ARG A 168 10.92 -10.54 5.41
CA ARG A 168 10.74 -11.46 6.55
C ARG A 168 10.16 -12.82 6.17
N THR A 169 10.20 -13.19 4.92
CA THR A 169 9.72 -14.49 4.47
C THR A 169 10.62 -15.59 5.01
N LEU A 170 10.05 -16.49 5.81
CA LEU A 170 10.72 -17.72 6.24
C LEU A 170 10.57 -18.78 5.16
N GLY A 171 11.70 -19.40 4.81
CA GLY A 171 11.71 -20.48 3.84
C GLY A 171 11.63 -20.03 2.38
N LYS A 172 11.60 -21.01 1.48
CA LYS A 172 11.49 -20.78 0.03
C LYS A 172 10.03 -20.96 -0.40
N THR A 173 9.59 -20.17 -1.37
CA THR A 173 8.27 -20.35 -1.99
C THR A 173 8.02 -21.81 -2.38
N GLY A 174 6.87 -22.34 -2.01
CA GLY A 174 6.49 -23.72 -2.28
C GLY A 174 7.11 -24.78 -1.35
N ARG A 175 7.81 -24.37 -0.27
CA ARG A 175 8.31 -25.31 0.75
C ARG A 175 7.57 -25.14 2.06
N THR A 176 7.28 -26.26 2.69
CA THR A 176 6.84 -26.30 4.08
C THR A 176 7.97 -25.77 4.96
N SER A 177 7.71 -24.70 5.71
CA SER A 177 8.68 -24.12 6.64
C SER A 177 8.73 -24.90 7.94
N VAL A 178 7.59 -25.42 8.36
CA VAL A 178 7.44 -26.27 9.55
C VAL A 178 6.27 -27.20 9.38
N GLU A 179 6.43 -28.40 9.92
CA GLU A 179 5.41 -29.43 9.95
C GLU A 179 5.38 -30.07 11.33
N TYR A 180 4.19 -30.20 11.89
CA TYR A 180 3.91 -30.99 13.07
C TYR A 180 2.92 -32.08 12.68
N ALA A 181 3.33 -33.33 12.78
CA ALA A 181 2.45 -34.48 12.55
C ALA A 181 2.09 -35.12 13.89
N HIS A 182 0.80 -35.38 14.09
CA HIS A 182 0.29 -36.11 15.27
C HIS A 182 0.66 -35.45 16.62
N LEU A 183 0.75 -34.13 16.65
CA LEU A 183 1.00 -33.39 17.89
C LEU A 183 -0.26 -33.38 18.75
N PRO A 184 -0.24 -33.96 19.95
CA PRO A 184 -1.32 -33.79 20.90
C PRO A 184 -1.32 -32.35 21.40
N LEU A 185 -2.38 -31.59 21.05
CA LEU A 185 -2.55 -30.22 21.47
C LEU A 185 -3.13 -30.21 22.90
N LEU A 186 -2.27 -29.99 23.87
CA LEU A 186 -2.70 -29.66 25.22
C LEU A 186 -3.02 -28.17 25.31
N PRO A 187 -3.95 -27.77 26.19
CA PRO A 187 -4.19 -26.34 26.44
C PRO A 187 -2.90 -25.60 26.75
N ASN A 188 -2.72 -24.43 26.14
CA ASN A 188 -1.53 -23.58 26.29
C ASN A 188 -0.20 -24.22 25.83
N THR A 189 -0.23 -25.14 24.89
CA THR A 189 1.00 -25.61 24.23
C THR A 189 1.70 -24.43 23.55
N ASN A 190 2.95 -24.19 23.92
CA ASN A 190 3.77 -23.17 23.28
C ASN A 190 4.53 -23.78 22.11
N LEU A 191 4.38 -23.18 20.93
CA LEU A 191 5.10 -23.55 19.72
C LEU A 191 6.26 -22.56 19.49
N ASP A 192 7.23 -22.53 20.38
CA ASP A 192 8.31 -21.54 20.49
C ASP A 192 9.02 -21.15 19.21
N TRP A 193 9.04 -22.03 18.25
CA TRP A 193 9.76 -21.74 17.02
C TRP A 193 9.04 -20.70 16.14
N PHE A 194 7.77 -20.39 16.38
CA PHE A 194 7.09 -19.23 15.82
C PHE A 194 7.57 -17.90 16.40
N GLY A 195 8.54 -17.88 17.31
CA GLY A 195 9.16 -16.67 17.84
C GLY A 195 9.83 -15.78 16.77
N ARG A 196 9.59 -16.04 15.48
CA ARG A 196 9.97 -15.21 14.36
C ARG A 196 8.72 -14.79 13.60
N GLU A 197 8.72 -13.54 13.13
CA GLU A 197 7.63 -13.03 12.30
C GLU A 197 7.63 -13.72 10.93
N ILE A 198 6.43 -14.08 10.45
CA ILE A 198 6.18 -14.54 9.10
C ILE A 198 5.69 -13.34 8.30
N GLY A 199 6.28 -13.11 7.14
CA GLY A 199 5.82 -12.09 6.20
C GLY A 199 4.56 -12.52 5.44
N TYR A 200 4.12 -11.69 4.50
CA TYR A 200 2.99 -12.00 3.62
C TYR A 200 3.30 -13.18 2.68
N ASN A 201 2.23 -13.74 2.10
CA ASN A 201 2.27 -14.91 1.21
C ASN A 201 2.68 -16.21 1.93
N TYR A 202 2.02 -16.49 3.02
CA TYR A 202 2.13 -17.77 3.70
C TYR A 202 0.81 -18.55 3.68
N THR A 203 0.91 -19.84 3.86
CA THR A 203 -0.23 -20.74 4.06
C THR A 203 -0.05 -21.48 5.38
N VAL A 204 -1.10 -21.55 6.15
CA VAL A 204 -1.21 -22.42 7.32
C VAL A 204 -2.22 -23.51 6.98
N ASP A 205 -1.75 -24.74 6.93
CA ASP A 205 -2.58 -25.92 6.71
C ASP A 205 -2.68 -26.69 8.03
N VAL A 206 -3.89 -26.88 8.51
CA VAL A 206 -4.14 -27.49 9.81
C VAL A 206 -5.27 -28.49 9.73
N THR A 207 -4.98 -29.72 10.12
CA THR A 207 -5.99 -30.74 10.38
C THR A 207 -6.09 -30.98 11.89
N VAL A 208 -7.24 -30.71 12.47
CA VAL A 208 -7.48 -30.91 13.90
C VAL A 208 -8.65 -31.88 14.12
N LYS A 209 -8.54 -32.68 15.18
CA LYS A 209 -9.67 -33.39 15.75
C LYS A 209 -10.00 -32.72 17.08
N ALA A 210 -11.23 -32.23 17.22
CA ALA A 210 -11.72 -31.60 18.43
C ALA A 210 -12.95 -32.34 18.93
N ASP A 211 -12.91 -32.80 20.16
CA ASP A 211 -14.02 -33.55 20.78
C ASP A 211 -15.15 -32.59 21.19
N GLU A 212 -14.80 -31.36 21.61
CA GLU A 212 -15.76 -30.32 21.96
C GLU A 212 -15.22 -28.95 21.57
N VAL A 213 -16.05 -28.16 20.89
CA VAL A 213 -15.72 -26.79 20.49
C VAL A 213 -16.73 -25.83 21.11
N THR A 214 -16.28 -25.00 22.02
CA THR A 214 -17.08 -23.94 22.66
C THR A 214 -16.78 -22.56 22.05
N LYS A 215 -17.71 -21.62 22.21
CA LYS A 215 -17.46 -20.23 21.79
C LYS A 215 -16.21 -19.67 22.44
N GLY A 216 -15.38 -19.02 21.67
CA GLY A 216 -14.07 -18.51 22.09
C GLY A 216 -12.95 -19.55 22.04
N ALA A 217 -13.21 -20.78 21.53
CA ALA A 217 -12.16 -21.79 21.36
C ALA A 217 -11.10 -21.32 20.38
N VAL A 218 -9.87 -21.18 20.87
CA VAL A 218 -8.70 -20.77 20.08
C VAL A 218 -7.98 -21.99 19.53
N LEU A 219 -7.66 -21.97 18.25
CA LEU A 219 -6.79 -22.98 17.64
C LEU A 219 -5.32 -22.65 17.91
N PHE A 220 -4.91 -21.43 17.54
CA PHE A 220 -3.60 -20.89 17.91
C PHE A 220 -3.64 -19.36 18.00
N GLN A 221 -2.68 -18.82 18.71
CA GLN A 221 -2.55 -17.39 18.94
C GLN A 221 -1.08 -16.98 18.88
N SER A 222 -0.88 -15.79 18.34
CA SER A 222 0.36 -15.01 18.41
C SER A 222 0.08 -13.65 19.02
N PRO A 223 1.11 -12.82 19.26
CA PRO A 223 0.87 -11.44 19.74
C PRO A 223 -0.02 -10.60 18.82
N ASP A 224 -0.01 -10.88 17.52
CA ASP A 224 -0.67 -10.05 16.50
C ASP A 224 -1.92 -10.71 15.89
N ALA A 225 -2.13 -12.01 16.09
CA ALA A 225 -3.21 -12.74 15.43
C ALA A 225 -3.73 -13.91 16.28
N THR A 226 -5.01 -14.19 16.14
CA THR A 226 -5.67 -15.33 16.76
C THR A 226 -6.52 -16.07 15.72
N VAL A 227 -6.41 -17.36 15.66
CA VAL A 227 -7.32 -18.22 14.87
C VAL A 227 -8.25 -18.94 15.84
N TYR A 228 -9.54 -18.71 15.67
CA TYR A 228 -10.59 -19.34 16.46
C TYR A 228 -11.20 -20.52 15.72
N LEU A 229 -11.36 -21.64 16.39
CA LEU A 229 -12.23 -22.74 15.94
C LEU A 229 -13.70 -22.32 16.03
N ALA A 230 -14.04 -21.53 17.03
CA ALA A 230 -15.36 -20.93 17.21
C ALA A 230 -15.22 -19.52 17.77
N SER A 231 -15.57 -18.52 17.01
CA SER A 231 -15.46 -17.13 17.44
C SER A 231 -16.23 -16.82 18.72
N PRO A 232 -15.77 -15.87 19.52
CA PRO A 232 -16.49 -15.47 20.74
C PRO A 232 -17.85 -14.81 20.43
N GLN A 233 -18.04 -14.26 19.22
CA GLN A 233 -19.28 -13.59 18.83
C GLN A 233 -20.34 -14.58 18.36
N ASN A 234 -20.07 -15.34 17.30
CA ASN A 234 -21.08 -16.14 16.61
C ASN A 234 -20.79 -17.64 16.62
N GLY A 235 -19.63 -18.07 17.16
CA GLY A 235 -19.21 -19.46 17.16
C GLY A 235 -18.77 -19.98 15.79
N LYS A 236 -18.53 -19.12 14.83
CA LYS A 236 -18.00 -19.45 13.51
C LYS A 236 -16.48 -19.56 13.54
N LEU A 237 -15.91 -20.30 12.58
CA LEU A 237 -14.48 -20.25 12.33
C LEU A 237 -14.08 -18.78 12.08
N ALA A 238 -13.00 -18.33 12.71
CA ALA A 238 -12.61 -16.92 12.60
C ALA A 238 -11.10 -16.71 12.68
N PHE A 239 -10.71 -15.57 12.14
CA PHE A 239 -9.35 -15.07 12.22
C PHE A 239 -9.38 -13.62 12.69
N GLU A 240 -8.67 -13.33 13.76
CA GLU A 240 -8.48 -11.98 14.28
C GLU A 240 -7.04 -11.56 14.05
N ARG A 241 -6.85 -10.34 13.57
CA ARG A 241 -5.55 -9.74 13.41
C ARG A 241 -5.59 -8.27 13.78
N GLU A 242 -4.68 -7.84 14.64
CA GLU A 242 -4.54 -6.44 15.07
C GLU A 242 -5.87 -5.81 15.51
N GLY A 243 -6.74 -6.60 16.19
CA GLY A 243 -8.04 -6.16 16.69
C GLY A 243 -9.20 -6.25 15.69
N TYR A 244 -8.98 -6.72 14.47
CA TYR A 244 -10.02 -6.94 13.48
C TYR A 244 -10.40 -8.42 13.39
N LEU A 245 -11.62 -8.74 13.82
CA LEU A 245 -12.18 -10.08 13.75
C LEU A 245 -12.86 -10.30 12.40
N ASN A 246 -12.40 -11.31 11.66
CA ASN A 246 -12.99 -11.76 10.40
C ASN A 246 -13.57 -13.16 10.59
N GLU A 247 -14.89 -13.31 10.43
CA GLU A 247 -15.58 -14.59 10.56
C GLU A 247 -15.84 -15.19 9.18
N PHE A 248 -15.56 -16.49 9.08
CA PHE A 248 -15.96 -17.28 7.91
C PHE A 248 -17.41 -17.70 8.05
N ASP A 249 -18.10 -17.88 6.93
CA ASP A 249 -19.45 -18.45 6.99
C ASP A 249 -19.43 -19.97 7.16
N TYR A 250 -18.77 -20.39 8.23
CA TYR A 250 -18.54 -21.80 8.55
C TYR A 250 -18.54 -22.03 10.05
N VAL A 251 -19.31 -23.01 10.48
CA VAL A 251 -19.32 -23.53 11.85
C VAL A 251 -18.77 -24.96 11.81
N LEU A 252 -17.82 -25.26 12.68
CA LEU A 252 -17.29 -26.63 12.78
C LEU A 252 -18.40 -27.60 13.14
N PRO A 253 -18.54 -28.73 12.42
CA PRO A 253 -19.51 -29.74 12.77
C PRO A 253 -19.19 -30.29 14.16
N LYS A 254 -20.23 -30.67 14.89
CA LYS A 254 -20.09 -31.49 16.10
C LYS A 254 -20.02 -32.92 15.63
N ASP A 255 -19.00 -33.66 16.05
CA ASP A 255 -18.92 -35.11 15.85
C ASP A 255 -19.98 -35.82 16.68
#